data_4f79c096bcf28d0061752a1e7ce1d5ad
#
_entry.id   4f79c096bcf28d0061752a1e7ce1d5ad
#
_cell.length_a   1.000
_cell.length_b   1.000
_cell.length_c   1.000
_cell.angle_alpha   90.00
_cell.angle_beta   90.00
_cell.angle_gamma   90.00
#
_symmetry.space_group_name_H-M   'P 1'
#
loop_
_entity.id
_entity.type
_entity.pdbx_description
1 polymer ?
#
loop_
_entity_poly.entity_id
_entity_poly.type
_entity_poly.pdbx_seq_one_letter_code
_entity_poly.pdbx_strand_id
1 'polypeptide(L)'
;SVGEWERMPLPDGVVFTRYDGDRTIFFTDRNGMLFRFDTGQRRAFPIFDLREELGRRGALSSVISDKDDYVLAFGMSGVLRLRSTDPIEGRYELQEIDVNCGVFALLKDCNQDIVWIGTDGSGLLRQAVGEVAIRSVTYETLPYLLTKPIKALHVDPDGDLWIGTKNDGILRIRDFYSRRTFTRENTDSYTAADSPLGKNSVYTFAGSRRNVLWIGGDGGVCYYSYRHRRIFELPRSGA
;
A
#
# COMPACT_ATOMS: atom_id res chain seq x y z
N SER A 1 -25.55 -16.49 0.53
CA SER A 1 -25.89 -15.66 1.70
C SER A 1 -25.03 -14.40 1.64
N VAL A 2 -25.67 -13.25 1.56
CA VAL A 2 -25.03 -11.96 1.78
C VAL A 2 -24.61 -12.00 3.26
N GLY A 3 -23.28 -11.98 3.53
CA GLY A 3 -22.80 -11.99 4.90
C GLY A 3 -23.34 -10.78 5.66
N GLU A 4 -23.76 -11.00 6.90
CA GLU A 4 -24.16 -9.90 7.78
C GLU A 4 -22.95 -8.99 8.02
N TRP A 5 -23.20 -7.68 7.93
CA TRP A 5 -22.21 -6.66 8.29
C TRP A 5 -22.05 -6.63 9.82
N GLU A 6 -20.84 -6.87 10.28
CA GLU A 6 -20.55 -6.81 11.70
C GLU A 6 -19.73 -5.55 12.04
N ARG A 7 -20.18 -4.82 13.07
CA ARG A 7 -19.46 -3.65 13.58
C ARG A 7 -18.31 -4.12 14.47
N MET A 8 -17.08 -3.78 14.12
CA MET A 8 -15.91 -4.03 14.95
C MET A 8 -15.84 -2.98 16.08
N PRO A 9 -15.56 -3.38 17.33
CA PRO A 9 -15.39 -2.46 18.45
C PRO A 9 -14.01 -1.77 18.35
N LEU A 10 -13.89 -0.76 17.50
CA LEU A 10 -12.71 0.10 17.46
C LEU A 10 -12.88 1.25 18.45
N PRO A 11 -11.78 1.80 19.00
CA PRO A 11 -11.83 3.01 19.82
C PRO A 11 -12.49 4.17 19.09
N ASP A 12 -13.13 5.06 19.84
CA ASP A 12 -13.74 6.26 19.26
C ASP A 12 -12.66 7.16 18.63
N GLY A 13 -13.01 7.76 17.48
CA GLY A 13 -12.17 8.78 16.85
C GLY A 13 -11.03 8.25 16.00
N VAL A 14 -11.23 7.11 15.36
CA VAL A 14 -10.29 6.60 14.33
C VAL A 14 -10.13 7.63 13.21
N VAL A 15 -8.88 8.02 12.92
CA VAL A 15 -8.52 9.01 11.90
C VAL A 15 -7.90 8.38 10.66
N PHE A 16 -7.12 7.31 10.85
CA PHE A 16 -6.44 6.59 9.78
C PHE A 16 -6.69 5.11 9.93
N THR A 17 -6.85 4.39 8.81
CA THR A 17 -6.94 2.93 8.79
C THR A 17 -6.17 2.35 7.62
N ARG A 18 -5.48 1.24 7.86
CA ARG A 18 -4.80 0.45 6.83
C ARG A 18 -4.90 -1.04 7.16
N TYR A 19 -5.29 -1.84 6.19
CA TYR A 19 -5.22 -3.30 6.26
C TYR A 19 -3.92 -3.78 5.62
N ASP A 20 -3.14 -4.62 6.29
CA ASP A 20 -1.83 -5.09 5.82
C ASP A 20 -1.89 -6.38 4.98
N GLY A 21 -3.09 -6.95 4.82
CA GLY A 21 -3.30 -8.18 4.04
C GLY A 21 -3.28 -9.48 4.85
N ASP A 22 -2.85 -9.44 6.12
CA ASP A 22 -2.77 -10.62 7.00
C ASP A 22 -3.42 -10.39 8.37
N ARG A 23 -4.76 -10.36 8.39
CA ARG A 23 -5.57 -10.26 9.63
C ARG A 23 -5.32 -9.03 10.50
N THR A 24 -4.47 -8.12 10.08
CA THR A 24 -4.12 -6.93 10.85
C THR A 24 -4.69 -5.67 10.22
N ILE A 25 -5.34 -4.86 11.06
CA ILE A 25 -5.75 -3.50 10.68
C ILE A 25 -4.95 -2.54 11.56
N PHE A 26 -4.21 -1.64 10.92
CA PHE A 26 -3.59 -0.50 11.61
C PHE A 26 -4.54 0.67 11.61
N PHE A 27 -4.58 1.42 12.72
CA PHE A 27 -5.31 2.67 12.80
C PHE A 27 -4.66 3.63 13.80
N THR A 28 -4.92 4.92 13.63
CA THR A 28 -4.61 5.92 14.64
C THR A 28 -5.89 6.50 15.22
N ASP A 29 -5.87 6.82 16.51
CA ASP A 29 -6.91 7.61 17.16
C ASP A 29 -6.68 9.12 16.98
N ARG A 30 -7.58 9.93 17.51
CA ARG A 30 -7.47 11.41 17.49
C ARG A 30 -6.28 11.94 18.28
N ASN A 31 -5.76 11.18 19.22
CA ASN A 31 -4.61 11.55 20.03
C ASN A 31 -3.28 11.19 19.36
N GLY A 32 -3.31 10.57 18.18
CA GLY A 32 -2.11 10.16 17.46
C GLY A 32 -1.49 8.85 17.95
N MET A 33 -2.18 8.08 18.80
CA MET A 33 -1.74 6.75 19.18
C MET A 33 -1.97 5.79 18.02
N LEU A 34 -0.92 5.08 17.61
CA LEU A 34 -0.98 4.00 16.62
C LEU A 34 -1.39 2.70 17.31
N PHE A 35 -2.37 2.03 16.72
CA PHE A 35 -2.86 0.73 17.18
C PHE A 35 -2.75 -0.32 16.08
N ARG A 36 -2.61 -1.56 16.50
CA ARG A 36 -2.80 -2.78 15.72
C ARG A 36 -4.09 -3.46 16.21
N PHE A 37 -5.02 -3.70 15.31
CA PHE A 37 -6.20 -4.53 15.57
C PHE A 37 -6.01 -5.91 14.93
N ASP A 38 -6.05 -6.93 15.77
CA ASP A 38 -6.03 -8.33 15.34
C ASP A 38 -7.47 -8.78 15.06
N THR A 39 -7.78 -9.08 13.80
CA THR A 39 -9.13 -9.47 13.38
C THR A 39 -9.52 -10.86 13.89
N GLY A 40 -8.56 -11.74 14.18
CA GLY A 40 -8.82 -13.05 14.76
C GLY A 40 -9.12 -12.99 16.25
N GLN A 41 -8.35 -12.20 17.01
CA GLN A 41 -8.58 -11.95 18.43
C GLN A 41 -9.64 -10.89 18.71
N ARG A 42 -10.02 -10.10 17.70
CA ARG A 42 -10.98 -8.98 17.77
C ARG A 42 -10.57 -7.95 18.83
N ARG A 43 -9.27 -7.67 18.92
CA ARG A 43 -8.69 -6.80 19.95
C ARG A 43 -7.70 -5.81 19.35
N ALA A 44 -7.76 -4.58 19.87
CA ALA A 44 -6.79 -3.53 19.57
C ALA A 44 -5.65 -3.53 20.59
N PHE A 45 -4.43 -3.36 20.10
CA PHE A 45 -3.21 -3.23 20.89
C PHE A 45 -2.54 -1.91 20.55
N PRO A 46 -2.22 -1.06 21.53
CA PRO A 46 -1.44 0.15 21.27
C PRO A 46 -0.01 -0.25 20.87
N ILE A 47 0.56 0.48 19.90
CA ILE A 47 1.92 0.25 19.42
C ILE A 47 2.82 1.40 19.85
N PHE A 48 2.50 2.64 19.41
CA PHE A 48 3.37 3.78 19.56
C PHE A 48 2.61 5.11 19.51
N ASP A 49 3.09 6.09 20.29
CA ASP A 49 2.55 7.45 20.27
C ASP A 49 3.21 8.26 19.14
N LEU A 50 2.44 8.56 18.10
CA LEU A 50 2.90 9.27 16.91
C LEU A 50 2.57 10.79 16.93
N ARG A 51 2.10 11.37 18.04
CA ARG A 51 1.63 12.78 18.10
C ARG A 51 2.68 13.75 17.58
N GLU A 52 3.93 13.58 18.02
CA GLU A 52 5.05 14.44 17.59
C GLU A 52 5.32 14.28 16.10
N GLU A 53 5.38 13.04 15.61
CA GLU A 53 5.66 12.75 14.20
C GLU A 53 4.53 13.19 13.26
N LEU A 54 3.27 13.03 13.67
CA LEU A 54 2.12 13.54 12.94
C LEU A 54 2.13 15.07 12.85
N GLY A 55 2.54 15.75 13.93
CA GLY A 55 2.70 17.20 13.94
C GLY A 55 3.82 17.68 13.01
N ARG A 56 4.92 16.94 12.91
CA ARG A 56 6.11 17.27 12.09
C ARG A 56 5.94 16.88 10.62
N ARG A 57 5.35 15.71 10.34
CA ARG A 57 5.35 15.04 9.02
C ARG A 57 3.99 15.03 8.33
N GLY A 58 2.96 15.49 9.01
CA GLY A 58 1.60 15.43 8.52
C GLY A 58 0.96 14.05 8.66
N ALA A 59 -0.08 13.80 7.87
CA ALA A 59 -0.89 12.59 8.01
C ALA A 59 -0.14 11.32 7.62
N LEU A 60 -0.37 10.27 8.39
CA LEU A 60 0.04 8.91 8.06
C LEU A 60 -0.69 8.46 6.78
N SER A 61 0.04 7.90 5.84
CA SER A 61 -0.48 7.46 4.54
C SER A 61 -0.46 5.95 4.37
N SER A 62 0.51 5.26 4.97
CA SER A 62 0.62 3.80 4.92
C SER A 62 1.37 3.26 6.13
N VAL A 63 1.02 2.05 6.52
CA VAL A 63 1.72 1.27 7.56
C VAL A 63 1.80 -0.17 7.09
N ILE A 64 2.94 -0.80 7.29
CA ILE A 64 3.14 -2.24 7.07
C ILE A 64 3.91 -2.87 8.24
N SER A 65 3.68 -4.14 8.47
CA SER A 65 4.50 -4.97 9.36
C SER A 65 5.75 -5.45 8.62
N ASP A 66 6.88 -5.49 9.31
CA ASP A 66 8.13 -6.06 8.83
C ASP A 66 8.80 -6.86 9.95
N LYS A 67 8.41 -8.13 10.10
CA LYS A 67 8.75 -8.98 11.25
C LYS A 67 8.21 -8.36 12.55
N ASP A 68 9.09 -8.03 13.48
CA ASP A 68 8.74 -7.36 14.74
C ASP A 68 8.71 -5.84 14.63
N ASP A 69 9.13 -5.29 13.48
CA ASP A 69 9.17 -3.86 13.19
C ASP A 69 7.90 -3.40 12.45
N TYR A 70 7.69 -2.09 12.41
CA TYR A 70 6.69 -1.46 11.54
C TYR A 70 7.35 -0.39 10.67
N VAL A 71 6.92 -0.27 9.42
CA VAL A 71 7.33 0.81 8.52
C VAL A 71 6.14 1.74 8.30
N LEU A 72 6.36 3.01 8.56
CA LEU A 72 5.36 4.08 8.55
C LEU A 72 5.67 5.06 7.43
N ALA A 73 4.71 5.36 6.58
CA ALA A 73 4.84 6.37 5.53
C ALA A 73 3.97 7.59 5.82
N PHE A 74 4.48 8.77 5.48
CA PHE A 74 3.82 10.04 5.66
C PHE A 74 3.63 10.74 4.31
N GLY A 75 2.41 11.20 4.05
CA GLY A 75 2.04 11.78 2.75
C GLY A 75 2.78 13.06 2.38
N MET A 76 3.32 13.79 3.36
CA MET A 76 4.08 15.03 3.11
C MET A 76 5.59 14.82 3.23
N SER A 77 6.06 13.92 4.09
CA SER A 77 7.50 13.75 4.31
C SER A 77 7.88 12.39 4.88
N GLY A 78 8.56 11.61 4.06
CA GLY A 78 9.43 10.54 4.49
C GLY A 78 8.78 9.26 4.98
N VAL A 79 9.65 8.42 5.49
CA VAL A 79 9.35 7.10 6.04
C VAL A 79 10.05 6.95 7.38
N LEU A 80 9.37 6.36 8.34
CA LEU A 80 9.95 5.97 9.63
C LEU A 80 9.87 4.45 9.79
N ARG A 81 10.84 3.89 10.48
CA ARG A 81 10.78 2.53 11.00
C ARG A 81 10.62 2.58 12.51
N LEU A 82 9.62 1.90 13.02
CA LEU A 82 9.53 1.53 14.42
C LEU A 82 10.27 0.21 14.59
N ARG A 83 11.50 0.29 15.05
CA ARG A 83 12.35 -0.88 15.30
C ARG A 83 12.01 -1.45 16.67
N SER A 84 11.69 -2.74 16.71
CA SER A 84 11.45 -3.43 17.97
C SER A 84 12.76 -3.57 18.76
N THR A 85 12.77 -3.06 19.98
CA THR A 85 13.88 -3.23 20.94
C THR A 85 13.54 -4.31 21.99
N ASP A 86 12.24 -4.56 22.20
CA ASP A 86 11.74 -5.62 23.06
C ASP A 86 10.36 -6.08 22.53
N PRO A 87 10.32 -7.19 21.76
CA PRO A 87 9.07 -7.68 21.20
C PRO A 87 8.07 -8.16 22.26
N ILE A 88 8.54 -8.60 23.43
CA ILE A 88 7.69 -9.11 24.52
C ILE A 88 6.98 -7.95 25.21
N GLU A 89 7.73 -6.91 25.54
CA GLU A 89 7.22 -5.72 26.21
C GLU A 89 6.62 -4.68 25.22
N GLY A 90 6.76 -4.94 23.90
CA GLY A 90 6.25 -4.03 22.86
C GLY A 90 6.96 -2.69 22.86
N ARG A 91 8.29 -2.66 23.06
CA ARG A 91 9.09 -1.44 23.04
C ARG A 91 9.68 -1.21 21.67
N TYR A 92 9.63 0.04 21.23
CA TYR A 92 10.11 0.46 19.92
C TYR A 92 10.97 1.70 20.02
N GLU A 93 11.93 1.81 19.10
CA GLU A 93 12.68 3.03 18.81
C GLU A 93 12.37 3.52 17.39
N LEU A 94 12.38 4.85 17.22
CA LEU A 94 12.18 5.46 15.91
C LEU A 94 13.51 5.51 15.15
N GLN A 95 13.50 5.02 13.92
CA GLN A 95 14.59 5.14 12.97
C GLN A 95 14.09 5.88 11.73
N GLU A 96 14.78 6.94 11.35
CA GLU A 96 14.52 7.65 10.11
C GLU A 96 15.03 6.86 8.91
N ILE A 97 14.18 6.75 7.86
CA ILE A 97 14.59 6.26 6.55
C ILE A 97 14.66 7.48 5.64
N ASP A 98 15.84 7.73 5.08
CA ASP A 98 16.10 8.94 4.28
C ASP A 98 15.33 8.88 2.95
N VAL A 99 14.11 9.40 2.98
CA VAL A 99 13.25 9.60 1.81
C VAL A 99 12.80 11.06 1.81
N ASN A 100 13.40 11.86 0.95
CA ASN A 100 13.16 13.30 0.88
C ASN A 100 11.93 13.69 0.06
N CYS A 101 10.85 12.93 0.17
CA CYS A 101 9.58 13.21 -0.53
C CYS A 101 8.40 12.59 0.21
N GLY A 102 7.19 12.98 -0.14
CA GLY A 102 5.98 12.34 0.34
C GLY A 102 5.90 10.87 -0.12
N VAL A 103 5.37 10.01 0.74
CA VAL A 103 5.20 8.59 0.46
C VAL A 103 3.74 8.21 0.70
N PHE A 104 3.13 7.53 -0.27
CA PHE A 104 1.71 7.17 -0.20
C PHE A 104 1.43 5.68 -0.14
N ALA A 105 2.37 4.86 -0.59
CA ALA A 105 2.18 3.42 -0.61
C ALA A 105 3.44 2.69 -0.13
N LEU A 106 3.24 1.69 0.71
CA LEU A 106 4.26 0.73 1.12
C LEU A 106 3.79 -0.66 0.75
N LEU A 107 4.72 -1.50 0.33
CA LEU A 107 4.47 -2.90 0.07
C LEU A 107 5.67 -3.73 0.54
N LYS A 108 5.43 -4.68 1.44
CA LYS A 108 6.42 -5.67 1.84
C LYS A 108 6.49 -6.78 0.80
N ASP A 109 7.68 -7.00 0.28
CA ASP A 109 7.99 -8.17 -0.54
C ASP A 109 8.45 -9.31 0.38
N CYS A 110 7.59 -10.30 0.58
CA CYS A 110 7.89 -11.41 1.47
C CYS A 110 8.92 -12.40 0.90
N ASN A 111 9.16 -12.36 -0.43
CA ASN A 111 10.08 -13.28 -1.08
C ASN A 111 11.52 -12.78 -1.11
N GLN A 112 11.72 -11.47 -1.12
CA GLN A 112 13.04 -10.84 -1.28
C GLN A 112 13.50 -10.04 -0.07
N ASP A 113 12.69 -9.97 0.99
CA ASP A 113 12.92 -9.16 2.17
C ASP A 113 13.17 -7.67 1.84
N ILE A 114 12.35 -7.14 0.93
CA ILE A 114 12.40 -5.78 0.40
C ILE A 114 11.12 -5.05 0.78
N VAL A 115 11.23 -3.77 1.07
CA VAL A 115 10.10 -2.83 1.14
C VAL A 115 10.08 -1.97 -0.11
N TRP A 116 8.99 -2.01 -0.84
CA TRP A 116 8.71 -1.12 -1.96
C TRP A 116 7.99 0.12 -1.47
N ILE A 117 8.42 1.28 -1.97
CA ILE A 117 8.00 2.60 -1.50
C ILE A 117 7.48 3.41 -2.68
N GLY A 118 6.18 3.66 -2.72
CA GLY A 118 5.52 4.49 -3.73
C GLY A 118 5.49 5.95 -3.31
N THR A 119 6.14 6.82 -4.09
CA THR A 119 6.40 8.21 -3.73
C THR A 119 5.47 9.21 -4.38
N ASP A 120 5.52 10.46 -3.93
CA ASP A 120 4.87 11.63 -4.52
C ASP A 120 5.72 12.20 -5.67
N GLY A 121 5.70 11.52 -6.82
CA GLY A 121 6.37 11.99 -8.03
C GLY A 121 7.87 11.67 -8.15
N SER A 122 8.50 11.08 -7.12
CA SER A 122 9.89 10.64 -7.18
C SER A 122 10.06 9.17 -7.59
N GLY A 123 9.00 8.58 -8.11
CA GLY A 123 9.00 7.22 -8.62
C GLY A 123 8.80 6.13 -7.59
N LEU A 124 9.22 4.94 -7.94
CA LEU A 124 9.19 3.76 -7.09
C LEU A 124 10.58 3.54 -6.49
N LEU A 125 10.65 3.47 -5.17
CA LEU A 125 11.87 3.20 -4.44
C LEU A 125 11.82 1.81 -3.84
N ARG A 126 12.97 1.22 -3.58
CA ARG A 126 13.09 -0.04 -2.84
C ARG A 126 14.11 0.07 -1.73
N GLN A 127 13.83 -0.56 -0.60
CA GLN A 127 14.75 -0.72 0.51
C GLN A 127 14.89 -2.21 0.83
N ALA A 128 16.12 -2.73 0.77
CA ALA A 128 16.38 -4.06 1.29
C ALA A 128 16.43 -4.01 2.83
N VAL A 129 15.85 -5.01 3.47
CA VAL A 129 15.86 -5.11 4.94
C VAL A 129 17.30 -5.30 5.42
N GLY A 130 17.76 -4.43 6.32
CA GLY A 130 19.13 -4.41 6.82
C GLY A 130 20.10 -3.50 6.06
N GLU A 131 19.70 -2.94 4.89
CA GLU A 131 20.46 -1.90 4.21
C GLU A 131 19.88 -0.52 4.52
N VAL A 132 20.73 0.46 4.79
CA VAL A 132 20.34 1.87 4.94
C VAL A 132 20.09 2.49 3.55
N ALA A 133 20.60 1.88 2.48
CA ALA A 133 20.53 2.41 1.14
C ALA A 133 19.18 2.16 0.46
N ILE A 134 18.51 3.23 0.07
CA ILE A 134 17.35 3.20 -0.82
C ILE A 134 17.85 3.21 -2.27
N ARG A 135 17.29 2.32 -3.08
CA ARG A 135 17.54 2.31 -4.52
C ARG A 135 16.28 2.73 -5.27
N SER A 136 16.39 3.75 -6.12
CA SER A 136 15.30 4.10 -7.03
C SER A 136 15.20 3.09 -8.17
N VAL A 137 13.97 2.74 -8.53
CA VAL A 137 13.67 2.10 -9.81
C VAL A 137 13.52 3.27 -10.79
N THR A 138 14.62 3.60 -11.48
CA THR A 138 14.72 4.83 -12.24
C THR A 138 13.85 4.84 -13.49
N TYR A 139 13.55 6.05 -13.97
CA TYR A 139 12.82 6.35 -15.20
C TYR A 139 13.36 5.60 -16.45
N GLU A 140 14.64 5.27 -16.50
CA GLU A 140 15.26 4.51 -17.59
C GLU A 140 14.80 3.05 -17.65
N THR A 141 14.48 2.47 -16.50
CA THR A 141 13.96 1.10 -16.39
C THR A 141 12.45 1.01 -16.53
N LEU A 142 11.74 2.12 -16.27
CA LEU A 142 10.28 2.21 -16.37
C LEU A 142 9.86 3.51 -17.08
N PRO A 143 9.99 3.60 -18.40
CA PRO A 143 9.83 4.86 -19.15
C PRO A 143 8.41 5.45 -19.11
N TYR A 144 7.43 4.77 -18.54
CA TYR A 144 6.05 5.22 -18.43
C TYR A 144 5.70 5.77 -17.07
N LEU A 145 6.57 5.57 -16.13
CA LEU A 145 6.28 5.82 -14.76
C LEU A 145 6.83 7.16 -14.35
N LEU A 146 5.98 7.94 -13.82
CA LEU A 146 6.20 8.34 -12.45
C LEU A 146 6.52 9.81 -12.31
N THR A 147 5.97 10.59 -13.20
CA THR A 147 5.76 12.00 -12.92
C THR A 147 4.56 12.22 -12.00
N LYS A 148 3.78 11.17 -11.73
CA LYS A 148 2.58 11.23 -10.87
C LYS A 148 2.77 10.40 -9.60
N PRO A 149 2.13 10.83 -8.49
CA PRO A 149 2.19 10.09 -7.24
C PRO A 149 1.73 8.64 -7.38
N ILE A 150 2.50 7.72 -6.84
CA ILE A 150 2.11 6.32 -6.66
C ILE A 150 1.27 6.24 -5.39
N LYS A 151 0.00 5.85 -5.54
CA LYS A 151 -0.99 5.78 -4.46
C LYS A 151 -1.23 4.38 -3.93
N ALA A 152 -1.02 3.35 -4.75
CA ALA A 152 -1.25 1.97 -4.37
C ALA A 152 -0.21 1.03 -4.99
N LEU A 153 0.17 0.02 -4.23
CA LEU A 153 1.03 -1.09 -4.65
C LEU A 153 0.39 -2.41 -4.23
N HIS A 154 0.45 -3.39 -5.11
CA HIS A 154 -0.02 -4.75 -4.83
C HIS A 154 0.77 -5.76 -5.65
N VAL A 155 1.10 -6.89 -5.04
CA VAL A 155 1.62 -8.04 -5.77
C VAL A 155 0.55 -9.11 -5.77
N ASP A 156 0.23 -9.58 -6.94
CA ASP A 156 -0.80 -10.60 -7.11
C ASP A 156 -0.23 -12.03 -6.95
N PRO A 157 -1.10 -13.07 -6.90
CA PRO A 157 -0.67 -14.46 -6.75
C PRO A 157 0.20 -14.97 -7.91
N ASP A 158 0.12 -14.34 -9.09
CA ASP A 158 0.96 -14.68 -10.25
C ASP A 158 2.36 -14.03 -10.16
N GLY A 159 2.60 -13.18 -9.14
CA GLY A 159 3.86 -12.48 -8.92
C GLY A 159 4.01 -11.20 -9.73
N ASP A 160 2.92 -10.66 -10.26
CA ASP A 160 2.91 -9.40 -10.98
C ASP A 160 2.74 -8.21 -10.02
N LEU A 161 3.48 -7.13 -10.23
CA LEU A 161 3.33 -5.90 -9.47
C LEU A 161 2.30 -4.97 -10.13
N TRP A 162 1.30 -4.58 -9.37
CA TRP A 162 0.29 -3.59 -9.73
C TRP A 162 0.60 -2.26 -9.06
N ILE A 163 0.64 -1.19 -9.84
CA ILE A 163 0.95 0.17 -9.41
C ILE A 163 -0.23 1.07 -9.75
N GLY A 164 -0.89 1.60 -8.74
CA GLY A 164 -1.96 2.59 -8.88
C GLY A 164 -1.40 4.00 -8.75
N THR A 165 -1.71 4.87 -9.69
CA THR A 165 -1.21 6.24 -9.74
C THR A 165 -2.30 7.27 -9.55
N LYS A 166 -1.92 8.52 -9.27
CA LYS A 166 -2.80 9.68 -9.36
C LYS A 166 -2.75 10.21 -10.79
N ASN A 167 -3.85 10.04 -11.54
CA ASN A 167 -4.12 10.54 -12.89
C ASN A 167 -3.48 9.81 -14.08
N ASP A 168 -2.61 8.79 -13.87
CA ASP A 168 -2.02 8.02 -14.98
C ASP A 168 -2.55 6.57 -15.06
N GLY A 169 -3.58 6.23 -14.26
CA GLY A 169 -4.19 4.89 -14.27
C GLY A 169 -3.38 3.86 -13.50
N ILE A 170 -3.30 2.66 -14.06
CA ILE A 170 -2.64 1.49 -13.48
C ILE A 170 -1.53 1.01 -14.40
N LEU A 171 -0.42 0.60 -13.80
CA LEU A 171 0.58 -0.21 -14.45
C LEU A 171 0.63 -1.59 -13.79
N ARG A 172 0.74 -2.63 -14.61
CA ARG A 172 0.99 -4.00 -14.19
C ARG A 172 2.34 -4.43 -14.77
N ILE A 173 3.26 -4.80 -13.91
CA ILE A 173 4.57 -5.32 -14.30
C ILE A 173 4.53 -6.82 -14.14
N ARG A 174 4.53 -7.53 -15.28
CA ARG A 174 4.46 -9.00 -15.30
C ARG A 174 5.77 -9.62 -14.88
N ASP A 175 5.70 -10.75 -14.20
CA ASP A 175 6.85 -11.51 -13.70
C ASP A 175 7.82 -10.65 -12.86
N PHE A 176 7.28 -9.79 -12.03
CA PHE A 176 8.03 -8.81 -11.26
C PHE A 176 9.19 -9.39 -10.47
N TYR A 177 9.00 -10.56 -9.86
CA TYR A 177 10.03 -11.21 -9.06
C TYR A 177 11.14 -11.88 -9.87
N SER A 178 10.83 -12.35 -11.06
CA SER A 178 11.79 -13.07 -11.91
C SER A 178 12.60 -12.15 -12.79
N ARG A 179 12.10 -10.94 -13.07
CA ARG A 179 12.75 -10.00 -13.98
C ARG A 179 13.54 -8.95 -13.22
N ARG A 180 14.81 -8.77 -13.62
CA ARG A 180 15.67 -7.72 -13.06
C ARG A 180 15.48 -6.36 -13.71
N THR A 181 14.86 -6.34 -14.90
CA THR A 181 14.60 -5.13 -15.68
C THR A 181 13.13 -5.03 -16.01
N PHE A 182 12.58 -3.82 -15.95
CA PHE A 182 11.23 -3.51 -16.34
C PHE A 182 11.26 -2.84 -17.71
N THR A 183 10.60 -3.46 -18.68
CA THR A 183 10.57 -3.01 -20.06
C THR A 183 9.14 -2.80 -20.52
N ARG A 184 8.97 -2.16 -21.66
CA ARG A 184 7.65 -2.00 -22.28
C ARG A 184 6.97 -3.35 -22.56
N GLU A 185 7.75 -4.36 -22.85
CA GLU A 185 7.24 -5.69 -23.24
C GLU A 185 6.60 -6.44 -22.06
N ASN A 186 7.06 -6.21 -20.82
CA ASN A 186 6.49 -6.83 -19.63
C ASN A 186 5.60 -5.90 -18.81
N THR A 187 5.26 -4.72 -19.33
CA THR A 187 4.42 -3.74 -18.66
C THR A 187 3.11 -3.57 -19.41
N ASP A 188 1.98 -3.79 -18.73
CA ASP A 188 0.64 -3.47 -19.21
C ASP A 188 0.19 -2.15 -18.57
N SER A 189 -0.51 -1.31 -19.31
CA SER A 189 -1.10 -0.06 -18.85
C SER A 189 -2.62 -0.12 -18.99
N TYR A 190 -3.33 0.40 -17.99
CA TYR A 190 -4.79 0.51 -17.99
C TYR A 190 -5.18 1.94 -17.62
N THR A 191 -5.92 2.61 -18.49
CA THR A 191 -6.43 3.96 -18.29
C THR A 191 -7.94 4.01 -18.45
N ALA A 192 -8.57 5.12 -18.07
CA ALA A 192 -9.99 5.33 -18.28
C ALA A 192 -10.38 5.43 -19.78
N ALA A 193 -9.39 5.63 -20.67
CA ALA A 193 -9.62 5.67 -22.11
C ALA A 193 -9.71 4.27 -22.74
N ASP A 194 -9.07 3.28 -22.15
CA ASP A 194 -8.93 1.91 -22.68
C ASP A 194 -9.49 0.82 -21.77
N SER A 195 -9.95 1.19 -20.58
CA SER A 195 -10.47 0.26 -19.58
C SER A 195 -11.62 0.86 -18.75
N PRO A 196 -12.43 0.03 -18.07
CA PRO A 196 -13.53 0.48 -17.21
C PRO A 196 -13.08 1.09 -15.86
N LEU A 197 -12.01 1.87 -15.83
CA LEU A 197 -11.54 2.53 -14.61
C LEU A 197 -12.41 3.72 -14.18
N GLY A 198 -13.20 4.26 -15.09
CA GLY A 198 -13.99 5.48 -14.88
C GLY A 198 -13.14 6.74 -14.77
N LYS A 199 -12.05 6.72 -14.01
CA LYS A 199 -11.03 7.79 -13.89
C LYS A 199 -9.64 7.20 -13.67
N ASN A 200 -8.60 7.98 -13.98
CA ASN A 200 -7.20 7.53 -13.92
C ASN A 200 -6.55 7.58 -12.53
N SER A 201 -7.26 8.04 -11.50
CA SER A 201 -6.73 8.03 -10.13
C SER A 201 -7.13 6.75 -9.42
N VAL A 202 -6.12 5.94 -9.05
CA VAL A 202 -6.30 4.65 -8.36
C VAL A 202 -5.59 4.70 -7.02
N TYR A 203 -6.35 4.44 -5.95
CA TYR A 203 -5.88 4.61 -4.57
C TYR A 203 -5.71 3.32 -3.80
N THR A 204 -6.30 2.21 -4.27
CA THR A 204 -6.22 0.94 -3.55
C THR A 204 -6.40 -0.27 -4.44
N PHE A 205 -5.77 -1.35 -4.04
CA PHE A 205 -5.97 -2.69 -4.55
C PHE A 205 -6.31 -3.64 -3.40
N ALA A 206 -7.16 -4.63 -3.68
CA ALA A 206 -7.45 -5.71 -2.75
C ALA A 206 -7.61 -7.03 -3.50
N GLY A 207 -6.73 -7.97 -3.23
CA GLY A 207 -6.85 -9.33 -3.76
C GLY A 207 -8.04 -10.07 -3.13
N SER A 208 -8.65 -10.98 -3.86
CA SER A 208 -9.74 -11.81 -3.34
C SER A 208 -9.53 -13.30 -3.62
N ARG A 209 -10.10 -14.14 -2.76
CA ARG A 209 -10.13 -15.61 -2.93
C ARG A 209 -10.92 -16.04 -4.19
N ARG A 210 -11.68 -15.13 -4.82
CA ARG A 210 -12.48 -15.39 -6.03
C ARG A 210 -11.71 -15.18 -7.33
N ASN A 211 -10.41 -15.13 -7.27
CA ASN A 211 -9.52 -14.92 -8.43
C ASN A 211 -9.79 -13.60 -9.17
N VAL A 212 -10.01 -12.53 -8.42
CA VAL A 212 -10.13 -11.16 -8.90
C VAL A 212 -9.30 -10.21 -8.05
N LEU A 213 -8.82 -9.13 -8.66
CA LEU A 213 -8.20 -8.00 -7.99
C LEU A 213 -9.20 -6.83 -7.99
N TRP A 214 -9.62 -6.40 -6.82
CA TRP A 214 -10.44 -5.21 -6.65
C TRP A 214 -9.60 -3.96 -6.79
N ILE A 215 -10.15 -2.96 -7.44
CA ILE A 215 -9.50 -1.70 -7.79
C ILE A 215 -10.41 -0.57 -7.35
N GLY A 216 -9.92 0.30 -6.46
CA GLY A 216 -10.66 1.46 -5.96
C GLY A 216 -9.98 2.77 -6.31
N GLY A 217 -10.74 3.75 -6.75
CA GLY A 217 -10.24 5.06 -7.16
C GLY A 217 -11.33 6.11 -7.30
N ASP A 218 -11.00 7.27 -7.88
CA ASP A 218 -11.96 8.37 -8.15
C ASP A 218 -13.09 7.97 -9.10
N GLY A 219 -12.90 6.94 -9.90
CA GLY A 219 -13.91 6.37 -10.80
C GLY A 219 -14.88 5.41 -10.11
N GLY A 220 -14.73 5.19 -8.81
CA GLY A 220 -15.45 4.17 -8.06
C GLY A 220 -14.67 2.88 -7.91
N VAL A 221 -15.39 1.76 -7.84
CA VAL A 221 -14.80 0.43 -7.68
C VAL A 221 -15.03 -0.40 -8.94
N CYS A 222 -13.98 -1.02 -9.44
CA CYS A 222 -14.00 -2.03 -10.49
C CYS A 222 -13.15 -3.23 -10.08
N TYR A 223 -13.06 -4.25 -10.92
CA TYR A 223 -12.20 -5.39 -10.63
C TYR A 223 -11.52 -5.93 -11.89
N TYR A 224 -10.28 -6.39 -11.73
CA TYR A 224 -9.57 -7.17 -12.73
C TYR A 224 -9.87 -8.66 -12.53
N SER A 225 -10.26 -9.36 -13.60
CA SER A 225 -10.46 -10.80 -13.60
C SER A 225 -9.22 -11.51 -14.15
N TYR A 226 -8.54 -12.31 -13.36
CA TYR A 226 -7.39 -13.11 -13.82
C TYR A 226 -7.78 -14.12 -14.89
N ARG A 227 -9.00 -14.67 -14.81
CA ARG A 227 -9.52 -15.59 -15.81
C ARG A 227 -9.69 -14.94 -17.19
N HIS A 228 -10.22 -13.70 -17.24
CA HIS A 228 -10.53 -12.99 -18.48
C HIS A 228 -9.43 -11.99 -18.87
N ARG A 229 -8.45 -11.78 -18.02
CA ARG A 229 -7.31 -10.85 -18.19
C ARG A 229 -7.72 -9.44 -18.58
N ARG A 230 -8.81 -8.93 -17.97
CA ARG A 230 -9.30 -7.58 -18.20
C ARG A 230 -10.05 -7.02 -16.99
N ILE A 231 -10.25 -5.70 -17.00
CA ILE A 231 -10.99 -4.97 -15.98
C ILE A 231 -12.49 -4.99 -16.32
N PHE A 232 -13.34 -5.09 -15.30
CA PHE A 232 -14.80 -5.06 -15.37
C PHE A 232 -15.33 -4.03 -14.39
N GLU A 233 -16.42 -3.35 -14.78
CA GLU A 233 -17.21 -2.56 -13.84
C GLU A 233 -17.96 -3.49 -12.87
N LEU A 234 -18.24 -2.96 -11.66
CA LEU A 234 -19.21 -3.62 -10.80
C LEU A 234 -20.59 -3.54 -11.45
N PRO A 235 -21.35 -4.65 -11.52
CA PRO A 235 -22.74 -4.57 -11.91
C PRO A 235 -23.44 -3.62 -10.94
N ARG A 236 -24.04 -2.56 -11.47
CA ARG A 236 -24.93 -1.71 -10.68
C ARG A 236 -26.05 -2.59 -10.17
N SER A 237 -26.17 -2.75 -8.86
CA SER A 237 -27.35 -3.37 -8.28
C SER A 237 -28.54 -2.55 -8.76
N GLY A 238 -29.43 -3.17 -9.54
CA GLY A 238 -30.60 -2.52 -10.09
C GLY A 238 -31.40 -1.84 -8.97
N ALA A 239 -31.84 -0.61 -9.26
CA ALA A 239 -32.84 0.08 -8.48
C ALA A 239 -34.17 -0.69 -8.50
#